data_a3e53fc5370a8a230e6d889092c9db05
#
_entry.id   a3e53fc5370a8a230e6d889092c9db05
#
_cell.length_a   1.000
_cell.length_b   1.000
_cell.length_c   1.000
_cell.angle_alpha   90.00
_cell.angle_beta   90.00
_cell.angle_gamma   90.00
#
_symmetry.space_group_name_H-M   'P 1'
#
loop_
_entity.id
_entity.type
_entity.pdbx_description
1 polymer ?
#
loop_
_entity_poly.entity_id
_entity_poly.type
_entity_poly.pdbx_seq_one_letter_code
_entity_poly.pdbx_strand_id
1 'polypeptide(L)'
;APEDKENRYFNPLLGGGAAKDITVYAYEITTYLIGQKIKNMNVSAVWGDSGVDINNHISIEFEYTLADMMASFMTSIDDKMIIYGKHGKIVIPKPHYASECFLYDISGNLKEHFEDKETVNGFTYEISEAMECIKSGKTESSVVPWEVTTACSELFDRIAETKKTQSV
;
A
#
# COMPACT_ATOMS: atom_id res chain seq x y z
N ALA A 1 8.69 19.98 0.40
CA ALA A 1 8.14 21.06 1.26
C ALA A 1 8.76 20.94 2.66
N PRO A 2 8.95 22.03 3.42
CA PRO A 2 9.41 21.93 4.80
C PRO A 2 8.39 21.13 5.63
N GLU A 3 8.89 20.32 6.57
CA GLU A 3 8.06 19.57 7.49
C GLU A 3 7.28 20.52 8.41
N ASP A 4 5.98 20.55 8.25
CA ASP A 4 5.08 21.28 9.15
C ASP A 4 4.61 20.32 10.26
N LYS A 5 5.19 20.49 11.46
CA LYS A 5 4.90 19.63 12.62
C LYS A 5 3.47 19.77 13.16
N GLU A 6 2.77 20.83 12.79
CA GLU A 6 1.34 21.00 13.11
C GLU A 6 0.45 20.19 12.15
N ASN A 7 0.96 19.85 10.97
CA ASN A 7 0.24 19.03 10.02
C ASN A 7 0.24 17.56 10.49
N ARG A 8 -0.92 16.89 10.42
CA ARG A 8 -1.07 15.49 10.85
C ARG A 8 -0.07 14.53 10.19
N TYR A 9 0.32 14.78 8.95
CA TYR A 9 1.28 13.94 8.22
C TYR A 9 2.66 13.90 8.85
N PHE A 10 3.08 14.99 9.49
CA PHE A 10 4.39 15.13 10.13
C PHE A 10 4.33 15.11 11.65
N ASN A 11 3.15 14.87 12.24
CA ASN A 11 2.97 14.83 13.69
C ASN A 11 2.88 13.38 14.20
N PRO A 12 3.90 12.87 14.94
CA PRO A 12 3.90 11.50 15.43
C PRO A 12 2.77 11.23 16.44
N LEU A 13 2.29 12.24 17.17
CA LEU A 13 1.18 12.11 18.13
C LEU A 13 -0.17 11.94 17.43
N LEU A 14 -0.27 12.37 16.16
CA LEU A 14 -1.47 12.22 15.35
C LEU A 14 -1.38 11.03 14.38
N GLY A 15 -0.40 10.14 14.58
CA GLY A 15 -0.20 8.97 13.73
C GLY A 15 0.42 9.30 12.37
N GLY A 16 1.20 10.40 12.28
CA GLY A 16 1.89 10.78 11.05
C GLY A 16 2.96 9.78 10.61
N GLY A 17 3.43 9.97 9.37
CA GLY A 17 4.42 9.15 8.69
C GLY A 17 3.91 8.57 7.37
N ALA A 18 4.80 8.45 6.39
CA ALA A 18 4.48 7.91 5.07
C ALA A 18 4.01 6.45 5.16
N ALA A 19 4.51 5.69 6.13
CA ALA A 19 4.10 4.31 6.36
C ALA A 19 2.60 4.19 6.62
N LYS A 20 2.10 4.94 7.57
CA LYS A 20 0.71 4.85 8.03
C LYS A 20 -0.29 5.51 7.09
N ASP A 21 0.17 6.44 6.23
CA ASP A 21 -0.70 7.20 5.34
C ASP A 21 -0.73 6.66 3.91
N ILE A 22 0.40 6.16 3.40
CA ILE A 22 0.54 5.72 2.00
C ILE A 22 0.90 4.24 1.89
N THR A 23 1.90 3.78 2.64
CA THR A 23 2.42 2.41 2.50
C THR A 23 1.38 1.36 2.88
N VAL A 24 0.48 1.69 3.80
CA VAL A 24 -0.65 0.82 4.18
C VAL A 24 -1.41 0.34 2.95
N TYR A 25 -1.79 1.24 2.05
CA TYR A 25 -2.51 0.90 0.82
C TYR A 25 -1.69 0.02 -0.11
N ALA A 26 -0.42 0.39 -0.34
CA ALA A 26 0.47 -0.39 -1.20
C ALA A 26 0.67 -1.82 -0.66
N TYR A 27 0.83 -1.97 0.66
CA TYR A 27 1.02 -3.27 1.31
C TYR A 27 -0.25 -4.13 1.21
N GLU A 28 -1.39 -3.59 1.60
CA GLU A 28 -2.66 -4.33 1.61
C GLU A 28 -3.08 -4.75 0.19
N ILE A 29 -3.01 -3.85 -0.80
CA ILE A 29 -3.32 -4.17 -2.19
C ILE A 29 -2.36 -5.25 -2.73
N THR A 30 -1.06 -5.13 -2.44
CA THR A 30 -0.05 -6.10 -2.91
C THR A 30 -0.29 -7.48 -2.32
N THR A 31 -0.49 -7.57 -1.00
CA THR A 31 -0.73 -8.84 -0.32
C THR A 31 -2.05 -9.49 -0.76
N TYR A 32 -3.10 -8.68 -0.95
CA TYR A 32 -4.40 -9.15 -1.47
C TYR A 32 -4.27 -9.73 -2.88
N LEU A 33 -3.62 -9.00 -3.80
CA LEU A 33 -3.50 -9.44 -5.21
C LEU A 33 -2.58 -10.65 -5.40
N ILE A 34 -1.50 -10.74 -4.62
CA ILE A 34 -0.56 -11.85 -4.71
C ILE A 34 -1.10 -13.10 -4.00
N GLY A 35 -1.72 -12.96 -2.84
CA GLY A 35 -2.36 -14.04 -2.10
C GLY A 35 -1.42 -15.17 -1.69
N GLN A 36 -0.10 -14.93 -1.64
CA GLN A 36 0.93 -15.90 -1.30
C GLN A 36 1.52 -15.61 0.09
N LYS A 37 2.08 -16.64 0.71
CA LYS A 37 2.78 -16.48 1.99
C LYS A 37 4.05 -15.63 1.83
N ILE A 38 4.23 -14.67 2.72
CA ILE A 38 5.47 -13.89 2.85
C ILE A 38 6.54 -14.77 3.47
N LYS A 39 7.69 -14.91 2.80
CA LYS A 39 8.88 -15.61 3.30
C LYS A 39 9.83 -14.66 4.00
N ASN A 40 10.03 -13.48 3.42
CA ASN A 40 10.95 -12.48 3.94
C ASN A 40 10.47 -11.08 3.57
N MET A 41 10.84 -10.11 4.39
CA MET A 41 10.54 -8.71 4.19
C MET A 41 11.70 -7.86 4.71
N ASN A 42 12.22 -7.00 3.83
CA ASN A 42 13.23 -6.01 4.16
C ASN A 42 12.59 -4.62 4.12
N VAL A 43 12.94 -3.81 5.10
CA VAL A 43 12.39 -2.47 5.29
C VAL A 43 13.52 -1.46 5.44
N SER A 44 13.41 -0.34 4.74
CA SER A 44 14.27 0.83 4.88
C SER A 44 13.42 2.08 5.01
N ALA A 45 13.82 3.02 5.85
CA ALA A 45 13.12 4.28 6.01
C ALA A 45 14.09 5.45 6.23
N VAL A 46 13.69 6.63 5.80
CA VAL A 46 14.32 7.92 6.11
C VAL A 46 13.40 8.66 7.06
N TRP A 47 13.96 9.13 8.17
CA TRP A 47 13.22 9.80 9.23
C TRP A 47 13.42 11.31 9.14
N GLY A 48 12.32 12.05 9.28
CA GLY A 48 12.32 13.51 9.33
C GLY A 48 12.61 14.06 10.73
N ASP A 49 12.86 15.37 10.79
CA ASP A 49 13.11 16.10 12.04
C ASP A 49 11.89 16.09 12.99
N SER A 50 10.71 15.87 12.47
CA SER A 50 9.47 15.71 13.25
C SER A 50 9.41 14.37 13.98
N GLY A 51 10.21 13.38 13.56
CA GLY A 51 10.28 12.06 14.17
C GLY A 51 9.34 11.03 13.53
N VAL A 52 8.75 11.35 12.36
CA VAL A 52 8.03 10.40 11.51
C VAL A 52 8.90 9.93 10.34
N ASP A 53 8.58 8.80 9.74
CA ASP A 53 9.18 8.37 8.49
C ASP A 53 8.65 9.25 7.34
N ILE A 54 9.56 9.83 6.58
CA ILE A 54 9.25 10.71 5.44
C ILE A 54 9.40 10.00 4.09
N ASN A 55 10.22 8.96 4.05
CA ASN A 55 10.35 8.04 2.94
C ASN A 55 10.51 6.64 3.49
N ASN A 56 9.93 5.65 2.82
CA ASN A 56 10.21 4.25 3.12
C ASN A 56 10.22 3.40 1.84
N HIS A 57 10.90 2.28 1.92
CA HIS A 57 10.97 1.25 0.90
C HIS A 57 10.85 -0.11 1.55
N ILE A 58 9.97 -0.94 1.00
CA ILE A 58 9.73 -2.30 1.46
C ILE A 58 9.93 -3.24 0.27
N SER A 59 10.76 -4.27 0.47
CA SER A 59 10.95 -5.37 -0.46
C SER A 59 10.44 -6.65 0.18
N ILE A 60 9.53 -7.36 -0.51
CA ILE A 60 8.87 -8.56 -0.01
C ILE A 60 9.20 -9.73 -0.91
N GLU A 61 9.68 -10.83 -0.31
CA GLU A 61 9.79 -12.13 -0.93
C GLU A 61 8.57 -12.98 -0.53
N PHE A 62 7.73 -13.28 -1.51
CA PHE A 62 6.66 -14.26 -1.40
C PHE A 62 7.15 -15.66 -1.81
N GLU A 63 6.26 -16.64 -1.82
CA GLU A 63 6.62 -18.01 -2.17
C GLU A 63 7.17 -18.15 -3.60
N TYR A 64 6.57 -17.43 -4.55
CA TYR A 64 6.94 -17.47 -5.98
C TYR A 64 7.03 -16.10 -6.64
N THR A 65 6.97 -15.02 -5.86
CA THR A 65 6.87 -13.64 -6.38
C THR A 65 7.71 -12.70 -5.53
N LEU A 66 8.22 -11.66 -6.14
CA LEU A 66 8.87 -10.53 -5.45
C LEU A 66 8.00 -9.29 -5.62
N ALA A 67 7.98 -8.44 -4.61
CA ALA A 67 7.35 -7.14 -4.68
C ALA A 67 8.22 -6.07 -4.03
N ASP A 68 8.24 -4.89 -4.63
CA ASP A 68 8.87 -3.69 -4.09
C ASP A 68 7.85 -2.57 -4.03
N MET A 69 7.84 -1.83 -2.93
CA MET A 69 6.98 -0.66 -2.77
C MET A 69 7.74 0.48 -2.12
N MET A 70 7.39 1.69 -2.49
CA MET A 70 8.00 2.91 -1.97
C MET A 70 6.92 3.96 -1.70
N ALA A 71 7.06 4.67 -0.60
CA ALA A 71 6.26 5.83 -0.28
C ALA A 71 7.14 7.02 0.10
N SER A 72 6.72 8.23 -0.27
CA SER A 72 7.45 9.46 0.03
C SER A 72 6.52 10.64 0.24
N PHE A 73 6.78 11.40 1.31
CA PHE A 73 6.21 12.74 1.51
C PHE A 73 7.09 13.85 0.91
N MET A 74 8.34 13.53 0.54
CA MET A 74 9.33 14.52 0.14
C MET A 74 9.53 14.61 -1.36
N THR A 75 9.22 13.55 -2.09
CA THR A 75 9.38 13.46 -3.55
C THR A 75 8.08 13.07 -4.21
N SER A 76 7.82 13.63 -5.39
CA SER A 76 6.75 13.12 -6.25
C SER A 76 7.22 11.82 -6.91
N ILE A 77 6.54 10.74 -6.60
CA ILE A 77 6.75 9.42 -7.20
C ILE A 77 5.54 9.14 -8.09
N ASP A 78 5.75 8.45 -9.20
CA ASP A 78 4.66 7.97 -10.04
C ASP A 78 3.75 7.04 -9.22
N ASP A 79 2.54 7.50 -8.95
CA ASP A 79 1.55 6.76 -8.19
C ASP A 79 0.92 5.69 -9.09
N LYS A 80 1.53 4.52 -9.10
CA LYS A 80 1.11 3.38 -9.91
C LYS A 80 1.57 2.05 -9.31
N MET A 81 0.80 0.99 -9.58
CA MET A 81 1.20 -0.39 -9.37
C MET A 81 1.44 -1.04 -10.73
N ILE A 82 2.52 -1.83 -10.84
CA ILE A 82 2.81 -2.62 -12.02
C ILE A 82 2.99 -4.07 -11.60
N ILE A 83 2.20 -4.96 -12.20
CA ILE A 83 2.29 -6.40 -11.98
C ILE A 83 2.87 -7.04 -13.24
N TYR A 84 4.09 -7.57 -13.12
CA TYR A 84 4.77 -8.27 -14.22
C TYR A 84 4.45 -9.75 -14.17
N GLY A 85 3.93 -10.28 -15.26
CA GLY A 85 3.66 -11.69 -15.46
C GLY A 85 4.46 -12.27 -16.61
N LYS A 86 4.40 -13.61 -16.77
CA LYS A 86 5.12 -14.34 -17.84
C LYS A 86 4.75 -13.88 -19.25
N HIS A 87 3.53 -13.40 -19.45
CA HIS A 87 3.00 -13.09 -20.79
C HIS A 87 2.71 -11.60 -21.00
N GLY A 88 3.06 -10.75 -20.04
CA GLY A 88 2.82 -9.31 -20.12
C GLY A 88 2.81 -8.63 -18.76
N LYS A 89 2.20 -7.47 -18.69
CA LYS A 89 2.08 -6.72 -17.44
C LYS A 89 0.71 -6.05 -17.32
N ILE A 90 0.29 -5.86 -16.07
CA ILE A 90 -0.85 -5.01 -15.73
C ILE A 90 -0.31 -3.71 -15.13
N VAL A 91 -0.85 -2.58 -15.54
CA VAL A 91 -0.55 -1.26 -14.97
C VAL A 91 -1.82 -0.69 -14.37
N ILE A 92 -1.76 -0.30 -13.11
CA ILE A 92 -2.86 0.28 -12.35
C ILE A 92 -2.41 1.68 -11.89
N PRO A 93 -2.90 2.75 -12.53
CA PRO A 93 -2.68 4.12 -12.06
C PRO A 93 -3.42 4.35 -10.74
N LYS A 94 -2.79 5.07 -9.82
CA LYS A 94 -3.37 5.45 -8.52
C LYS A 94 -4.07 4.28 -7.81
N PRO A 95 -3.37 3.19 -7.46
CA PRO A 95 -3.98 1.94 -7.01
C PRO A 95 -4.94 2.09 -5.83
N HIS A 96 -4.74 3.06 -4.96
CA HIS A 96 -5.64 3.36 -3.83
C HIS A 96 -6.92 4.14 -4.21
N TYR A 97 -7.01 4.63 -5.46
CA TYR A 97 -8.20 5.25 -6.06
C TYR A 97 -8.48 4.68 -7.45
N ALA A 98 -8.01 3.46 -7.73
CA ALA A 98 -8.05 2.90 -9.07
C ALA A 98 -9.47 2.81 -9.60
N SER A 99 -9.71 3.49 -10.74
CA SER A 99 -10.90 3.32 -11.56
C SER A 99 -10.58 2.66 -12.91
N GLU A 100 -9.30 2.42 -13.20
CA GLU A 100 -8.87 1.83 -14.46
C GLU A 100 -7.64 0.94 -14.29
N CYS A 101 -7.48 -0.02 -15.20
CA CYS A 101 -6.24 -0.77 -15.35
C CYS A 101 -6.01 -1.16 -16.82
N PHE A 102 -4.75 -1.39 -17.15
CA PHE A 102 -4.28 -1.66 -18.51
C PHE A 102 -3.51 -2.97 -18.55
N LEU A 103 -3.89 -3.86 -19.45
CA LEU A 103 -3.15 -5.09 -19.74
C LEU A 103 -2.31 -4.90 -21.01
N TYR A 104 -1.01 -5.16 -20.90
CA TYR A 104 -0.07 -5.14 -22.01
C TYR A 104 0.52 -6.53 -22.25
N ASP A 105 0.76 -6.87 -23.52
CA ASP A 105 1.53 -8.07 -23.86
C ASP A 105 3.04 -7.87 -23.60
N ILE A 106 3.84 -8.93 -23.82
CA ILE A 106 5.29 -8.91 -23.62
C ILE A 106 6.00 -7.92 -24.55
N SER A 107 5.41 -7.57 -25.69
CA SER A 107 5.93 -6.60 -26.65
C SER A 107 5.53 -5.15 -26.31
N GLY A 108 4.75 -4.95 -25.24
CA GLY A 108 4.30 -3.66 -24.80
C GLY A 108 3.05 -3.14 -25.52
N ASN A 109 2.37 -3.97 -26.32
CA ASN A 109 1.12 -3.59 -26.95
C ASN A 109 -0.03 -3.70 -25.95
N LEU A 110 -0.89 -2.67 -25.91
CA LEU A 110 -2.11 -2.69 -25.11
C LEU A 110 -3.05 -3.79 -25.65
N LYS A 111 -3.50 -4.67 -24.76
CA LYS A 111 -4.44 -5.76 -25.06
C LYS A 111 -5.82 -5.48 -24.53
N GLU A 112 -5.90 -4.92 -23.34
CA GLU A 112 -7.17 -4.66 -22.68
C GLU A 112 -7.05 -3.40 -21.82
N HIS A 113 -8.12 -2.63 -21.76
CA HIS A 113 -8.31 -1.51 -20.87
C HIS A 113 -9.64 -1.69 -20.15
N PHE A 114 -9.59 -1.80 -18.85
CA PHE A 114 -10.75 -1.77 -17.97
C PHE A 114 -10.88 -0.38 -17.38
N GLU A 115 -12.11 0.14 -17.34
CA GLU A 115 -12.45 1.42 -16.74
C GLU A 115 -13.80 1.28 -16.00
N ASP A 116 -13.81 1.62 -14.71
CA ASP A 116 -15.03 1.78 -13.92
C ASP A 116 -15.54 3.22 -14.06
N LYS A 117 -16.65 3.37 -14.76
CA LYS A 117 -17.33 4.67 -14.99
C LYS A 117 -18.52 4.91 -14.07
N GLU A 118 -18.89 3.91 -13.29
CA GLU A 118 -20.10 3.94 -12.47
C GLU A 118 -19.82 4.35 -11.03
N THR A 119 -18.64 4.03 -10.51
CA THR A 119 -18.27 4.34 -9.14
C THR A 119 -17.86 5.79 -8.97
N VAL A 120 -18.71 6.57 -8.33
CA VAL A 120 -18.48 8.00 -8.09
C VAL A 120 -17.55 8.25 -6.90
N ASN A 121 -17.52 7.32 -5.94
CA ASN A 121 -16.75 7.46 -4.69
C ASN A 121 -16.16 6.12 -4.28
N GLY A 122 -14.82 6.06 -4.12
CA GLY A 122 -14.08 4.86 -3.73
C GLY A 122 -14.53 4.23 -2.41
N PHE A 123 -15.05 5.04 -1.46
CA PHE A 123 -15.60 4.54 -0.20
C PHE A 123 -16.87 3.70 -0.34
N THR A 124 -17.50 3.69 -1.52
CA THR A 124 -18.70 2.90 -1.79
C THR A 124 -18.48 1.42 -1.48
N TYR A 125 -17.34 0.88 -1.89
CA TYR A 125 -17.01 -0.54 -1.69
C TYR A 125 -16.76 -0.88 -0.22
N GLU A 126 -16.04 -0.03 0.51
CA GLU A 126 -15.78 -0.20 1.95
C GLU A 126 -17.07 -0.20 2.75
N ILE A 127 -17.94 0.78 2.48
CA ILE A 127 -19.24 0.92 3.15
C ILE A 127 -20.12 -0.29 2.83
N SER A 128 -20.16 -0.72 1.58
CA SER A 128 -20.98 -1.87 1.16
C SER A 128 -20.51 -3.15 1.83
N GLU A 129 -19.20 -3.41 1.86
CA GLU A 129 -18.64 -4.59 2.53
C GLU A 129 -18.93 -4.57 4.04
N ALA A 130 -18.74 -3.42 4.70
CA ALA A 130 -19.05 -3.27 6.12
C ALA A 130 -20.54 -3.54 6.40
N MET A 131 -21.44 -3.02 5.57
CA MET A 131 -22.88 -3.26 5.69
C MET A 131 -23.23 -4.73 5.52
N GLU A 132 -22.64 -5.43 4.56
CA GLU A 132 -22.89 -6.87 4.34
C GLU A 132 -22.35 -7.72 5.49
N CYS A 133 -21.18 -7.37 6.03
CA CYS A 133 -20.64 -8.04 7.22
C CYS A 133 -21.60 -7.88 8.42
N ILE A 134 -22.08 -6.68 8.68
CA ILE A 134 -23.02 -6.41 9.78
C ILE A 134 -24.33 -7.20 9.58
N LYS A 135 -24.94 -7.14 8.40
CA LYS A 135 -26.19 -7.86 8.08
C LYS A 135 -26.04 -9.38 8.23
N SER A 136 -24.86 -9.91 7.89
CA SER A 136 -24.55 -11.33 7.95
C SER A 136 -24.06 -11.79 9.33
N GLY A 137 -23.96 -10.89 10.33
CA GLY A 137 -23.43 -11.18 11.65
C GLY A 137 -21.93 -11.54 11.68
N LYS A 138 -21.20 -11.15 10.64
CA LYS A 138 -19.73 -11.30 10.61
C LYS A 138 -19.06 -10.24 11.45
N THR A 139 -17.96 -10.59 12.10
CA THR A 139 -17.13 -9.67 12.92
C THR A 139 -15.96 -9.08 12.15
N GLU A 140 -15.67 -9.62 10.97
CA GLU A 140 -14.60 -9.14 10.08
C GLU A 140 -14.97 -9.35 8.61
N SER A 141 -14.34 -8.60 7.72
CA SER A 141 -14.44 -8.78 6.28
C SER A 141 -13.61 -9.97 5.80
N SER A 142 -14.12 -10.69 4.81
CA SER A 142 -13.34 -11.71 4.11
C SER A 142 -12.36 -11.13 3.09
N VAL A 143 -12.52 -9.86 2.73
CA VAL A 143 -11.63 -9.14 1.81
C VAL A 143 -10.42 -8.57 2.56
N VAL A 144 -10.65 -7.98 3.74
CA VAL A 144 -9.60 -7.49 4.63
C VAL A 144 -9.83 -8.09 6.04
N PRO A 145 -9.43 -9.33 6.27
CA PRO A 145 -9.56 -9.97 7.59
C PRO A 145 -8.58 -9.35 8.60
N TRP A 146 -8.84 -9.55 9.89
CA TRP A 146 -8.01 -9.02 10.97
C TRP A 146 -6.53 -9.44 10.88
N GLU A 147 -6.26 -10.59 10.30
CA GLU A 147 -4.89 -11.06 10.06
C GLU A 147 -4.11 -10.08 9.16
N VAL A 148 -4.74 -9.53 8.11
CA VAL A 148 -4.12 -8.53 7.23
C VAL A 148 -3.84 -7.24 7.99
N THR A 149 -4.79 -6.76 8.78
CA THR A 149 -4.62 -5.55 9.61
C THR A 149 -3.50 -5.73 10.64
N THR A 150 -3.42 -6.92 11.27
CA THR A 150 -2.35 -7.23 12.22
C THR A 150 -0.98 -7.27 11.53
N ALA A 151 -0.89 -7.92 10.36
CA ALA A 151 0.35 -7.98 9.58
C ALA A 151 0.80 -6.59 9.11
N CYS A 152 -0.15 -5.71 8.76
CA CYS A 152 0.17 -4.32 8.43
C CYS A 152 0.70 -3.55 9.67
N SER A 153 0.15 -3.79 10.85
CA SER A 153 0.67 -3.21 12.09
C SER A 153 2.09 -3.68 12.41
N GLU A 154 2.40 -4.96 12.18
CA GLU A 154 3.77 -5.50 12.32
C GLU A 154 4.74 -4.85 11.32
N LEU A 155 4.28 -4.53 10.10
CA LEU A 155 5.09 -3.75 9.15
C LEU A 155 5.44 -2.37 9.71
N PHE A 156 4.49 -1.67 10.33
CA PHE A 156 4.76 -0.36 10.95
C PHE A 156 5.79 -0.46 12.07
N ASP A 157 5.75 -1.52 12.88
CA ASP A 157 6.73 -1.75 13.93
C ASP A 157 8.14 -1.99 13.34
N ARG A 158 8.25 -2.77 12.27
CA ARG A 158 9.51 -2.96 11.54
C ARG A 158 10.06 -1.65 10.96
N ILE A 159 9.20 -0.80 10.40
CA ILE A 159 9.60 0.53 9.94
C ILE A 159 10.11 1.37 11.13
N ALA A 160 9.40 1.36 12.25
CA ALA A 160 9.80 2.09 13.45
C ALA A 160 11.16 1.62 14.02
N GLU A 161 11.50 0.34 13.90
CA GLU A 161 12.80 -0.19 14.32
C GLU A 161 13.98 0.37 13.52
N THR A 162 13.78 0.74 12.26
CA THR A 162 14.84 1.36 11.42
C THR A 162 15.35 2.68 12.01
N LYS A 163 14.53 3.39 12.80
CA LYS A 163 14.93 4.62 13.47
C LYS A 163 16.07 4.43 14.46
N LYS A 164 16.07 3.28 15.16
CA LYS A 164 17.08 2.96 16.17
C LYS A 164 18.47 2.75 15.56
N THR A 165 18.52 2.31 14.30
CA THR A 165 19.78 2.00 13.61
C THR A 165 20.40 3.22 12.92
N GLN A 166 19.66 4.32 12.73
CA GLN A 166 20.16 5.56 12.12
C GLN A 166 20.72 6.56 13.16
N SER A 167 20.58 6.27 14.45
CA SER A 167 21.01 7.15 15.55
C SER A 167 22.43 6.84 16.05
N VAL A 168 23.28 6.16 15.25
CA VAL A 168 24.69 5.83 15.57
C VAL A 168 25.63 6.59 14.68
#